data_8ac113a13c56de70880282a19b57c754
#
_entry.id   8ac113a13c56de70880282a19b57c754
#
_cell.length_a   1.000
_cell.length_b   1.000
_cell.length_c   1.000
_cell.angle_alpha   90.00
_cell.angle_beta   90.00
_cell.angle_gamma   90.00
#
_symmetry.space_group_name_H-M   'P 1'
#
loop_
_entity.id
_entity.type
_entity.pdbx_description
1 polymer ?
#
loop_
_entity_poly.entity_id
_entity_poly.type
_entity_poly.pdbx_seq_one_letter_code
_entity_poly.pdbx_strand_id
1 'polypeptide(L)'
;AILTVSDLYDVNVSREAELVMGADDKAHPAVAFLYQNAKDYYVGGNVQAVAKPQYFDYVELRYTPAELRHHFSKVAWRKVVAFQTRNPMHRAHRELTVRAARQLQANVLIHPVVGLTKPGDVDHYTRVRVYQSLMPRYPKGMAHLALLPLAMRMAGPREALWHAIIRKNFGVTHFIVGRDHAGPGKNSQGEDF
;
A
#
# COMPACT_ATOMS: atom_id res chain seq x y z
N ALA A 1 20.85 3.60 5.85
CA ALA A 1 21.29 2.23 5.52
C ALA A 1 22.73 2.28 4.99
N ILE A 2 23.46 1.18 5.17
CA ILE A 2 24.77 0.95 4.57
C ILE A 2 24.57 -0.18 3.55
N LEU A 3 24.99 0.03 2.31
CA LEU A 3 24.99 -0.97 1.26
C LEU A 3 26.43 -1.44 1.01
N THR A 4 26.69 -2.71 1.25
CA THR A 4 27.96 -3.34 0.84
C THR A 4 27.76 -3.88 -0.58
N VAL A 5 28.32 -3.18 -1.55
CA VAL A 5 28.13 -3.49 -2.97
C VAL A 5 28.80 -4.81 -3.31
N SER A 6 28.04 -5.76 -3.86
CA SER A 6 28.55 -7.02 -4.39
C SER A 6 28.28 -7.20 -5.88
N ASP A 7 27.42 -6.37 -6.46
CA ASP A 7 27.02 -6.47 -7.86
C ASP A 7 26.73 -5.09 -8.45
N LEU A 8 27.09 -4.90 -9.71
CA LEU A 8 26.82 -3.72 -10.50
C LEU A 8 26.43 -4.20 -11.90
N TYR A 9 25.23 -3.86 -12.38
CA TYR A 9 24.74 -4.34 -13.65
C TYR A 9 23.96 -3.27 -14.42
N ASP A 10 23.97 -3.41 -15.75
CA ASP A 10 23.27 -2.51 -16.65
C ASP A 10 21.76 -2.58 -16.47
N VAL A 11 21.10 -1.44 -16.55
CA VAL A 11 19.64 -1.34 -16.45
C VAL A 11 19.01 -1.57 -17.82
N ASN A 12 18.03 -2.48 -17.86
CA ASN A 12 17.16 -2.64 -19.02
C ASN A 12 15.73 -2.21 -18.63
N VAL A 13 15.46 -0.92 -18.81
CA VAL A 13 14.21 -0.28 -18.42
C VAL A 13 13.00 -0.90 -19.11
N SER A 14 13.09 -1.18 -20.41
CA SER A 14 11.99 -1.79 -21.19
C SER A 14 11.63 -3.17 -20.67
N ARG A 15 12.65 -4.03 -20.48
CA ARG A 15 12.44 -5.37 -19.92
C ARG A 15 11.85 -5.32 -18.50
N GLU A 16 12.32 -4.39 -17.66
CA GLU A 16 11.79 -4.21 -16.32
C GLU A 16 10.31 -3.78 -16.37
N ALA A 17 9.98 -2.81 -17.23
CA ALA A 17 8.60 -2.35 -17.42
C ALA A 17 7.67 -3.51 -17.81
N GLU A 18 8.04 -4.29 -18.82
CA GLU A 18 7.27 -5.45 -19.27
C GLU A 18 7.10 -6.51 -18.16
N LEU A 19 8.19 -6.88 -17.49
CA LEU A 19 8.17 -7.96 -16.50
C LEU A 19 7.52 -7.57 -15.19
N VAL A 20 7.69 -6.32 -14.74
CA VAL A 20 7.17 -5.86 -13.44
C VAL A 20 5.80 -5.20 -13.56
N MET A 21 5.61 -4.32 -14.54
CA MET A 21 4.37 -3.56 -14.71
C MET A 21 3.38 -4.25 -15.67
N GLY A 22 3.88 -5.14 -16.52
CA GLY A 22 3.07 -5.84 -17.52
C GLY A 22 2.93 -5.09 -18.84
N ALA A 23 3.56 -3.93 -18.99
CA ALA A 23 3.54 -3.11 -20.19
C ALA A 23 4.74 -2.17 -20.24
N ASP A 24 5.24 -1.88 -21.45
CA ASP A 24 6.25 -0.84 -21.70
C ASP A 24 5.59 0.36 -22.39
N ASP A 25 4.56 0.91 -21.73
CA ASP A 25 3.84 2.11 -22.18
C ASP A 25 3.93 3.21 -21.12
N LYS A 26 4.45 4.38 -21.50
CA LYS A 26 4.62 5.54 -20.61
C LYS A 26 3.30 6.18 -20.14
N ALA A 27 2.15 5.78 -20.69
CA ALA A 27 0.85 6.11 -20.11
C ALA A 27 0.65 5.43 -18.74
N HIS A 28 1.36 4.30 -18.49
CA HIS A 28 1.41 3.68 -17.17
C HIS A 28 2.27 4.52 -16.21
N PRO A 29 1.71 5.01 -15.06
CA PRO A 29 2.42 5.94 -14.17
C PRO A 29 3.78 5.41 -13.66
N ALA A 30 3.88 4.12 -13.35
CA ALA A 30 5.14 3.55 -12.85
C ALA A 30 6.15 3.33 -13.99
N VAL A 31 5.72 3.06 -15.20
CA VAL A 31 6.60 3.00 -16.37
C VAL A 31 7.16 4.38 -16.66
N ALA A 32 6.32 5.42 -16.69
CA ALA A 32 6.80 6.80 -16.81
C ALA A 32 7.83 7.16 -15.74
N PHE A 33 7.54 6.82 -14.47
CA PHE A 33 8.45 7.04 -13.36
C PHE A 33 9.78 6.29 -13.54
N LEU A 34 9.74 5.04 -13.99
CA LEU A 34 10.91 4.21 -14.23
C LEU A 34 11.82 4.84 -15.29
N TYR A 35 11.26 5.22 -16.45
CA TYR A 35 12.02 5.89 -17.52
C TYR A 35 12.61 7.24 -17.12
N GLN A 36 11.96 7.97 -16.21
CA GLN A 36 12.45 9.28 -15.74
C GLN A 36 13.55 9.16 -14.68
N ASN A 37 13.58 8.09 -13.90
CA ASN A 37 14.41 8.00 -12.70
C ASN A 37 15.48 6.92 -12.74
N ALA A 38 15.33 5.87 -13.56
CA ALA A 38 16.38 4.86 -13.75
C ALA A 38 17.66 5.51 -14.28
N LYS A 39 18.80 5.05 -13.79
CA LYS A 39 20.13 5.41 -14.24
C LYS A 39 20.70 4.25 -15.03
N ASP A 40 21.92 4.41 -15.53
CA ASP A 40 22.57 3.41 -16.39
C ASP A 40 22.86 2.10 -15.67
N TYR A 41 23.02 2.15 -14.35
CA TYR A 41 23.39 0.99 -13.53
C TYR A 41 22.48 0.80 -12.33
N TYR A 42 22.23 -0.47 -11.99
CA TYR A 42 21.71 -0.89 -10.70
C TYR A 42 22.82 -1.47 -9.83
N VAL A 43 22.69 -1.26 -8.53
CA VAL A 43 23.64 -1.68 -7.52
C VAL A 43 22.98 -2.73 -6.63
N GLY A 44 23.57 -3.93 -6.58
CA GLY A 44 23.17 -5.02 -5.71
C GLY A 44 24.12 -5.22 -4.54
N GLY A 45 23.62 -5.77 -3.44
CA GLY A 45 24.48 -6.08 -2.28
C GLY A 45 23.73 -6.24 -0.97
N ASN A 46 24.49 -6.45 0.08
CA ASN A 46 23.97 -6.59 1.44
C ASN A 46 23.63 -5.23 2.05
N VAL A 47 22.41 -5.11 2.55
CA VAL A 47 21.91 -3.88 3.19
C VAL A 47 21.90 -4.03 4.71
N GLN A 48 22.59 -3.13 5.40
CA GLN A 48 22.56 -2.99 6.85
C GLN A 48 21.74 -1.78 7.25
N ALA A 49 20.69 -1.99 8.04
CA ALA A 49 19.89 -0.91 8.59
C ALA A 49 20.66 -0.18 9.70
N VAL A 50 20.75 1.14 9.61
CA VAL A 50 21.35 2.00 10.64
C VAL A 50 20.30 2.49 11.63
N ALA A 51 19.15 2.91 11.12
CA ALA A 51 18.02 3.40 11.93
C ALA A 51 16.70 3.14 11.20
N LYS A 52 15.61 3.10 11.94
CA LYS A 52 14.26 3.11 11.38
C LYS A 52 13.98 4.49 10.76
N PRO A 53 13.17 4.57 9.69
CA PRO A 53 12.66 5.85 9.20
C PRO A 53 11.95 6.61 10.33
N GLN A 54 12.23 7.91 10.44
CA GLN A 54 11.53 8.79 11.37
C GLN A 54 10.39 9.51 10.64
N TYR A 55 9.26 9.60 11.31
CA TYR A 55 8.08 10.31 10.82
C TYR A 55 7.70 11.39 11.82
N PHE A 56 7.25 12.54 11.32
CA PHE A 56 6.90 13.69 12.13
C PHE A 56 5.40 14.01 12.08
N ASP A 57 4.66 13.28 11.24
CA ASP A 57 3.22 13.38 11.06
C ASP A 57 2.53 12.08 11.47
N TYR A 58 1.41 12.17 12.17
CA TYR A 58 0.57 11.04 12.56
C TYR A 58 1.36 9.86 13.16
N VAL A 59 2.34 10.16 14.00
CA VAL A 59 3.29 9.16 14.54
C VAL A 59 2.55 8.02 15.24
N GLU A 60 1.45 8.32 15.92
CA GLU A 60 0.60 7.37 16.63
C GLU A 60 -0.13 6.37 15.71
N LEU A 61 -0.20 6.66 14.41
CA LEU A 61 -0.82 5.78 13.40
C LEU A 61 0.20 4.98 12.59
N ARG A 62 1.51 5.20 12.82
CA ARG A 62 2.60 4.58 12.06
C ARG A 62 3.20 3.41 12.83
N TYR A 63 2.70 2.24 12.56
CA TYR A 63 3.13 1.00 13.18
C TYR A 63 4.15 0.26 12.30
N THR A 64 5.12 -0.38 12.93
CA THR A 64 5.85 -1.48 12.32
C THR A 64 4.97 -2.75 12.29
N PRO A 65 5.29 -3.75 11.47
CA PRO A 65 4.57 -5.01 11.47
C PRO A 65 4.52 -5.68 12.86
N ALA A 66 5.62 -5.64 13.60
CA ALA A 66 5.69 -6.22 14.95
C ALA A 66 4.77 -5.50 15.95
N GLU A 67 4.79 -4.17 15.94
CA GLU A 67 3.95 -3.35 16.82
C GLU A 67 2.45 -3.56 16.54
N LEU A 68 2.05 -3.64 15.26
CA LEU A 68 0.65 -3.83 14.91
C LEU A 68 0.17 -5.24 15.26
N ARG A 69 0.98 -6.29 15.04
CA ARG A 69 0.67 -7.65 15.50
C ARG A 69 0.54 -7.72 17.02
N HIS A 70 1.44 -7.05 17.75
CA HIS A 70 1.34 -6.96 19.20
C HIS A 70 0.05 -6.25 19.64
N HIS A 71 -0.32 -5.14 18.97
CA HIS A 71 -1.58 -4.44 19.23
C HIS A 71 -2.78 -5.39 19.05
N PHE A 72 -2.87 -6.14 17.93
CA PHE A 72 -3.95 -7.08 17.70
C PHE A 72 -4.03 -8.17 18.77
N SER A 73 -2.88 -8.68 19.20
CA SER A 73 -2.81 -9.66 20.30
C SER A 73 -3.35 -9.06 21.61
N LYS A 74 -2.93 -7.82 21.95
CA LYS A 74 -3.35 -7.12 23.18
C LYS A 74 -4.86 -6.87 23.23
N VAL A 75 -5.49 -6.59 22.07
CA VAL A 75 -6.95 -6.37 21.99
C VAL A 75 -7.72 -7.65 21.63
N ALA A 76 -7.07 -8.82 21.66
CA ALA A 76 -7.62 -10.15 21.38
C ALA A 76 -8.26 -10.30 19.98
N TRP A 77 -7.73 -9.61 18.98
CA TRP A 77 -8.15 -9.74 17.59
C TRP A 77 -7.53 -10.99 16.95
N ARG A 78 -8.34 -11.99 16.65
CA ARG A 78 -7.89 -13.25 16.04
C ARG A 78 -7.95 -13.25 14.53
N LYS A 79 -8.99 -12.61 13.97
CA LYS A 79 -9.17 -12.43 12.52
C LYS A 79 -9.21 -10.95 12.23
N VAL A 80 -8.41 -10.52 11.27
CA VAL A 80 -8.33 -9.13 10.84
C VAL A 80 -8.51 -9.07 9.33
N VAL A 81 -9.52 -8.32 8.88
CA VAL A 81 -9.69 -7.99 7.47
C VAL A 81 -9.18 -6.59 7.20
N ALA A 82 -8.22 -6.46 6.29
CA ALA A 82 -7.68 -5.17 5.92
C ALA A 82 -8.37 -4.56 4.69
N PHE A 83 -8.50 -3.26 4.72
CA PHE A 83 -8.92 -2.43 3.60
C PHE A 83 -7.81 -1.44 3.24
N GLN A 84 -7.34 -1.52 2.01
CA GLN A 84 -6.36 -0.61 1.41
C GLN A 84 -7.11 0.48 0.64
N THR A 85 -6.65 1.71 0.78
CA THR A 85 -7.11 2.82 -0.05
C THR A 85 -6.03 3.88 -0.23
N ARG A 86 -6.07 4.59 -1.34
CA ARG A 86 -5.32 5.82 -1.63
C ARG A 86 -6.25 7.04 -1.80
N ASN A 87 -7.54 6.82 -1.63
CA ASN A 87 -8.58 7.85 -1.80
C ASN A 87 -9.27 8.13 -0.46
N PRO A 88 -9.89 9.30 -0.30
CA PRO A 88 -10.78 9.56 0.82
C PRO A 88 -11.89 8.51 0.90
N MET A 89 -12.17 8.04 2.11
CA MET A 89 -13.24 7.08 2.34
C MET A 89 -14.59 7.79 2.50
N HIS A 90 -15.65 7.15 2.00
CA HIS A 90 -17.03 7.57 2.19
C HIS A 90 -17.90 6.41 2.70
N ARG A 91 -19.20 6.66 2.88
CA ARG A 91 -20.15 5.71 3.48
C ARG A 91 -20.09 4.30 2.87
N ALA A 92 -20.00 4.19 1.53
CA ALA A 92 -19.98 2.88 0.88
C ALA A 92 -18.73 2.05 1.26
N HIS A 93 -17.56 2.68 1.38
CA HIS A 93 -16.35 1.98 1.83
C HIS A 93 -16.50 1.48 3.28
N ARG A 94 -17.08 2.30 4.16
CA ARG A 94 -17.38 1.88 5.53
C ARG A 94 -18.33 0.68 5.55
N GLU A 95 -19.44 0.75 4.80
CA GLU A 95 -20.40 -0.36 4.75
C GLU A 95 -19.78 -1.64 4.20
N LEU A 96 -18.96 -1.54 3.14
CA LEU A 96 -18.21 -2.66 2.59
C LEU A 96 -17.35 -3.34 3.66
N THR A 97 -16.54 -2.55 4.38
CA THR A 97 -15.63 -3.08 5.40
C THR A 97 -16.38 -3.67 6.61
N VAL A 98 -17.47 -3.04 7.05
CA VAL A 98 -18.31 -3.56 8.14
C VAL A 98 -18.98 -4.88 7.73
N ARG A 99 -19.50 -4.98 6.50
CA ARG A 99 -20.09 -6.23 5.98
C ARG A 99 -19.07 -7.35 5.91
N ALA A 100 -17.88 -7.08 5.34
CA ALA A 100 -16.79 -8.04 5.27
C ALA A 100 -16.39 -8.55 6.68
N ALA A 101 -16.25 -7.63 7.64
CA ALA A 101 -15.91 -7.99 9.01
C ALA A 101 -16.97 -8.89 9.67
N ARG A 102 -18.25 -8.56 9.52
CA ARG A 102 -19.35 -9.36 10.06
C ARG A 102 -19.40 -10.75 9.44
N GLN A 103 -19.26 -10.86 8.12
CA GLN A 103 -19.28 -12.11 7.39
C GLN A 103 -18.13 -13.04 7.81
N LEU A 104 -16.96 -12.48 8.07
CA LEU A 104 -15.76 -13.21 8.47
C LEU A 104 -15.64 -13.40 9.98
N GLN A 105 -16.50 -12.77 10.77
CA GLN A 105 -16.33 -12.65 12.23
C GLN A 105 -14.94 -12.10 12.57
N ALA A 106 -14.56 -11.01 11.92
CA ALA A 106 -13.25 -10.38 11.99
C ALA A 106 -13.34 -8.92 12.43
N ASN A 107 -12.20 -8.36 12.81
CA ASN A 107 -12.02 -6.92 13.01
C ASN A 107 -11.46 -6.26 11.73
N VAL A 108 -11.61 -4.95 11.61
CA VAL A 108 -11.21 -4.18 10.43
C VAL A 108 -9.92 -3.43 10.68
N LEU A 109 -8.94 -3.63 9.83
CA LEU A 109 -7.81 -2.72 9.72
C LEU A 109 -8.02 -1.78 8.51
N ILE A 110 -8.22 -0.50 8.77
CA ILE A 110 -8.12 0.53 7.73
C ILE A 110 -6.65 0.85 7.58
N HIS A 111 -6.06 0.48 6.44
CA HIS A 111 -4.60 0.54 6.24
C HIS A 111 -4.26 1.28 4.93
N PRO A 112 -4.55 2.59 4.86
CA PRO A 112 -4.29 3.40 3.69
C PRO A 112 -2.80 3.60 3.45
N VAL A 113 -2.42 3.74 2.19
CA VAL A 113 -1.07 4.15 1.82
C VAL A 113 -0.90 5.66 1.95
N VAL A 114 0.23 6.09 2.50
CA VAL A 114 0.60 7.50 2.67
C VAL A 114 1.96 7.84 2.02
N GLY A 115 2.52 6.93 1.25
CA GLY A 115 3.64 7.20 0.33
C GLY A 115 3.16 7.79 -1.00
N LEU A 116 4.02 7.73 -2.00
CA LEU A 116 3.67 8.16 -3.36
C LEU A 116 2.49 7.34 -3.91
N THR A 117 1.57 8.04 -4.56
CA THR A 117 0.41 7.48 -5.23
C THR A 117 0.31 8.02 -6.66
N LYS A 118 -0.87 7.95 -7.27
CA LYS A 118 -1.06 8.43 -8.64
C LYS A 118 -1.11 9.98 -8.65
N PRO A 119 -0.52 10.64 -9.66
CA PRO A 119 -0.70 12.09 -9.85
C PRO A 119 -2.19 12.47 -9.88
N GLY A 120 -2.53 13.56 -9.20
CA GLY A 120 -3.92 14.03 -9.07
C GLY A 120 -4.70 13.42 -7.89
N ASP A 121 -4.14 12.47 -7.15
CA ASP A 121 -4.76 11.99 -5.91
C ASP A 121 -4.78 13.10 -4.84
N VAL A 122 -5.77 13.03 -3.98
CA VAL A 122 -5.87 13.91 -2.80
C VAL A 122 -4.65 13.70 -1.90
N ASP A 123 -4.08 14.78 -1.37
CA ASP A 123 -2.92 14.72 -0.47
C ASP A 123 -3.18 13.84 0.77
N HIS A 124 -2.12 13.27 1.32
CA HIS A 124 -2.29 12.30 2.41
C HIS A 124 -2.78 12.93 3.71
N TYR A 125 -2.48 14.21 3.99
CA TYR A 125 -2.97 14.89 5.20
C TYR A 125 -4.49 15.02 5.19
N THR A 126 -5.05 15.43 4.05
CA THR A 126 -6.50 15.50 3.85
C THR A 126 -7.13 14.11 3.95
N ARG A 127 -6.52 13.10 3.33
CA ARG A 127 -7.02 11.72 3.38
C ARG A 127 -7.02 11.18 4.82
N VAL A 128 -5.94 11.38 5.58
CA VAL A 128 -5.84 10.87 6.96
C VAL A 128 -6.87 11.56 7.86
N ARG A 129 -7.10 12.87 7.73
CA ARG A 129 -8.17 13.56 8.46
C ARG A 129 -9.54 12.96 8.17
N VAL A 130 -9.82 12.60 6.90
CA VAL A 130 -11.07 11.92 6.54
C VAL A 130 -11.16 10.55 7.20
N TYR A 131 -10.09 9.76 7.21
CA TYR A 131 -10.09 8.45 7.88
C TYR A 131 -10.31 8.59 9.38
N GLN A 132 -9.62 9.51 10.05
CA GLN A 132 -9.79 9.78 11.48
C GLN A 132 -11.23 10.19 11.80
N SER A 133 -11.86 11.05 11.00
CA SER A 133 -13.25 11.47 11.19
C SER A 133 -14.27 10.36 10.96
N LEU A 134 -13.90 9.33 10.21
CA LEU A 134 -14.74 8.17 9.93
C LEU A 134 -14.66 7.11 11.05
N MET A 135 -13.52 7.00 11.75
CA MET A 135 -13.31 5.96 12.77
C MET A 135 -14.39 5.90 13.85
N PRO A 136 -14.89 7.04 14.42
CA PRO A 136 -15.96 7.00 15.42
C PRO A 136 -17.30 6.46 14.89
N ARG A 137 -17.46 6.35 13.58
CA ARG A 137 -18.68 5.82 12.94
C ARG A 137 -18.67 4.30 12.81
N TYR A 138 -17.56 3.63 13.10
CA TYR A 138 -17.51 2.18 13.20
C TYR A 138 -18.09 1.71 14.53
N PRO A 139 -18.65 0.48 14.60
CA PRO A 139 -18.98 -0.13 15.89
C PRO A 139 -17.75 -0.13 16.81
N LYS A 140 -17.98 0.14 18.10
CA LYS A 140 -16.91 0.21 19.10
C LYS A 140 -16.06 -1.05 19.10
N GLY A 141 -14.74 -0.90 19.03
CA GLY A 141 -13.78 -2.01 19.03
C GLY A 141 -13.71 -2.82 17.73
N MET A 142 -14.48 -2.45 16.69
CA MET A 142 -14.47 -3.20 15.42
C MET A 142 -13.31 -2.80 14.50
N ALA A 143 -12.91 -1.55 14.47
CA ALA A 143 -11.95 -1.05 13.49
C ALA A 143 -10.76 -0.35 14.12
N HIS A 144 -9.61 -0.46 13.47
CA HIS A 144 -8.37 0.26 13.79
C HIS A 144 -7.83 0.93 12.54
N LEU A 145 -7.22 2.10 12.69
CA LEU A 145 -6.56 2.84 11.64
C LEU A 145 -5.04 2.78 11.84
N ALA A 146 -4.32 2.33 10.82
CA ALA A 146 -2.86 2.43 10.77
C ALA A 146 -2.43 2.88 9.39
N LEU A 147 -1.33 3.62 9.28
CA LEU A 147 -0.85 4.17 8.01
C LEU A 147 0.28 3.30 7.45
N LEU A 148 0.26 3.08 6.14
CA LEU A 148 1.30 2.34 5.45
C LEU A 148 2.17 3.29 4.61
N PRO A 149 3.46 3.49 4.95
CA PRO A 149 4.39 4.31 4.16
C PRO A 149 4.87 3.54 2.93
N LEU A 150 3.95 3.26 2.02
CA LEU A 150 4.19 2.52 0.78
C LEU A 150 4.01 3.45 -0.42
N ALA A 151 4.94 3.41 -1.37
CA ALA A 151 4.77 4.00 -2.68
C ALA A 151 4.09 3.00 -3.62
N MET A 152 2.93 3.37 -4.16
CA MET A 152 2.20 2.53 -5.10
C MET A 152 2.88 2.52 -6.47
N ARG A 153 2.83 1.38 -7.14
CA ARG A 153 3.37 1.16 -8.49
C ARG A 153 2.28 1.14 -9.56
N MET A 154 1.02 1.06 -9.16
CA MET A 154 -0.14 0.93 -10.05
C MET A 154 -0.05 -0.31 -10.98
N ALA A 155 0.52 -1.41 -10.48
CA ALA A 155 0.78 -2.63 -11.23
C ALA A 155 -0.39 -3.64 -11.20
N GLY A 156 -1.61 -3.17 -10.94
CA GLY A 156 -2.83 -3.98 -11.02
C GLY A 156 -2.79 -5.25 -10.16
N PRO A 157 -3.06 -6.43 -10.77
CA PRO A 157 -3.14 -7.70 -10.03
C PRO A 157 -1.85 -8.06 -9.28
N ARG A 158 -0.69 -7.74 -9.84
CA ARG A 158 0.62 -7.98 -9.19
C ARG A 158 0.77 -7.13 -7.93
N GLU A 159 0.35 -5.87 -7.99
CA GLU A 159 0.36 -5.01 -6.81
C GLU A 159 -0.70 -5.42 -5.79
N ALA A 160 -1.85 -5.91 -6.21
CA ALA A 160 -2.85 -6.46 -5.30
C ALA A 160 -2.29 -7.63 -4.47
N LEU A 161 -1.55 -8.55 -5.10
CA LEU A 161 -0.87 -9.64 -4.41
C LEU A 161 0.22 -9.10 -3.46
N TRP A 162 1.04 -8.16 -3.91
CA TRP A 162 2.06 -7.51 -3.09
C TRP A 162 1.45 -6.81 -1.87
N HIS A 163 0.35 -6.09 -2.07
CA HIS A 163 -0.40 -5.46 -0.98
C HIS A 163 -0.94 -6.48 0.03
N ALA A 164 -1.39 -7.65 -0.42
CA ALA A 164 -1.84 -8.73 0.46
C ALA A 164 -0.67 -9.31 1.28
N ILE A 165 0.48 -9.56 0.66
CA ILE A 165 1.69 -10.06 1.33
C ILE A 165 2.15 -9.07 2.40
N ILE A 166 2.22 -7.78 2.07
CA ILE A 166 2.58 -6.73 3.03
C ILE A 166 1.63 -6.79 4.24
N ARG A 167 0.30 -6.79 4.01
CA ARG A 167 -0.68 -6.81 5.13
C ARG A 167 -0.61 -8.08 5.95
N LYS A 168 -0.29 -9.22 5.33
CA LYS A 168 -0.02 -10.47 6.06
C LYS A 168 1.12 -10.28 7.06
N ASN A 169 2.20 -9.58 6.69
CA ASN A 169 3.30 -9.24 7.60
C ASN A 169 2.85 -8.37 8.77
N PHE A 170 1.85 -7.51 8.58
CA PHE A 170 1.23 -6.71 9.64
C PHE A 170 0.20 -7.49 10.50
N GLY A 171 0.02 -8.81 10.28
CA GLY A 171 -0.90 -9.64 11.07
C GLY A 171 -2.32 -9.74 10.53
N VAL A 172 -2.53 -9.29 9.31
CA VAL A 172 -3.83 -9.39 8.62
C VAL A 172 -4.08 -10.82 8.15
N THR A 173 -5.29 -11.32 8.33
CA THR A 173 -5.71 -12.67 7.90
C THR A 173 -6.53 -12.67 6.62
N HIS A 174 -7.21 -11.57 6.31
CA HIS A 174 -8.06 -11.40 5.13
C HIS A 174 -7.82 -10.01 4.51
N PHE A 175 -7.89 -9.92 3.21
CA PHE A 175 -7.66 -8.67 2.49
C PHE A 175 -8.79 -8.40 1.50
N ILE A 176 -9.34 -7.19 1.51
CA ILE A 176 -10.36 -6.77 0.56
C ILE A 176 -9.66 -6.29 -0.70
N VAL A 177 -9.89 -6.98 -1.81
CA VAL A 177 -9.38 -6.62 -3.13
C VAL A 177 -10.53 -6.04 -3.95
N GLY A 178 -10.36 -4.82 -4.43
CA GLY A 178 -11.32 -4.16 -5.33
C GLY A 178 -11.25 -4.73 -6.75
N ARG A 179 -12.27 -4.47 -7.55
CA ARG A 179 -12.36 -4.92 -8.94
C ARG A 179 -11.20 -4.38 -9.80
N ASP A 180 -10.83 -3.13 -9.61
CA ASP A 180 -9.70 -2.45 -10.24
C ASP A 180 -8.68 -2.03 -9.16
N HIS A 181 -8.09 -3.03 -8.50
CA HIS A 181 -7.15 -2.79 -7.40
C HIS A 181 -5.79 -2.35 -7.94
N ALA A 182 -5.41 -1.11 -7.66
CA ALA A 182 -4.16 -0.51 -8.12
C ALA A 182 -3.99 -0.51 -9.64
N GLY A 183 -5.09 -0.47 -10.38
CA GLY A 183 -5.06 -0.41 -11.84
C GLY A 183 -4.45 0.91 -12.33
N PRO A 184 -3.55 0.86 -13.34
CA PRO A 184 -2.86 2.05 -13.85
C PRO A 184 -3.80 2.99 -14.63
N GLY A 185 -4.91 2.51 -15.10
CA GLY A 185 -5.86 3.22 -15.94
C GLY A 185 -5.77 2.79 -17.39
N LYS A 186 -5.79 3.75 -18.32
CA LYS A 186 -5.78 3.46 -19.75
C LYS A 186 -4.37 3.61 -20.35
N ASN A 187 -4.10 2.78 -21.35
CA ASN A 187 -2.87 2.82 -22.14
C ASN A 187 -2.88 4.01 -23.13
N SER A 188 -1.83 4.17 -23.90
CA SER A 188 -1.70 5.23 -24.91
C SER A 188 -2.73 5.14 -26.05
N GLN A 189 -3.38 3.99 -26.22
CA GLN A 189 -4.44 3.76 -27.21
C GLN A 189 -5.84 3.94 -26.64
N GLY A 190 -5.97 4.24 -25.32
CA GLY A 190 -7.24 4.44 -24.65
C GLY A 190 -7.92 3.17 -24.15
N GLU A 191 -7.23 2.03 -24.21
CA GLU A 191 -7.68 0.74 -23.69
C GLU A 191 -7.24 0.54 -22.23
N ASP A 192 -7.88 -0.34 -21.49
CA ASP A 192 -7.45 -0.71 -20.14
C ASP A 192 -6.16 -1.55 -20.20
N PHE A 193 -5.21 -1.30 -19.28
CA PHE A 193 -3.97 -2.07 -19.18
C PHE A 193 -4.20 -3.53 -18.80
#